data_f37b9a078331a6d69186abf761421c08
#
_entry.id   f37b9a078331a6d69186abf761421c08
#
_cell.length_a   1.000
_cell.length_b   1.000
_cell.length_c   1.000
_cell.angle_alpha   90.00
_cell.angle_beta   90.00
_cell.angle_gamma   90.00
#
_symmetry.space_group_name_H-M   'P 1'
#
loop_
_entity.id
_entity.type
_entity.pdbx_description
1 polymer ?
#
loop_
_entity_poly.entity_id
_entity_poly.type
_entity_poly.pdbx_seq_one_letter_code
_entity_poly.pdbx_strand_id
1 'polypeptide(L)'
;ILASGRTAHVSTQMCFSPEQIRGWLRGERSAGLTVPVHLGVPGVIDKTKLMTMGMRLGVGTSLRYLSKNRKALGKLMTQRNFDPDVLLRSLADDLETLGIDGIHLYTFNQVDATEIWRERTLA
;
A
#
# COMPACT_ATOMS: atom_id res chain seq x y z
N ILE A 1 9.68 15.60 16.92
CA ILE A 1 10.85 15.16 16.14
C ILE A 1 11.36 16.27 15.23
N LEU A 2 10.47 16.91 14.46
CA LEU A 2 10.88 18.02 13.58
C LEU A 2 11.43 19.23 14.34
N ALA A 3 10.87 19.51 15.51
CA ALA A 3 11.33 20.60 16.37
C ALA A 3 12.76 20.40 16.90
N SER A 4 13.29 19.18 16.85
CA SER A 4 14.68 18.87 17.24
C SER A 4 15.69 19.05 16.10
N GLY A 5 15.25 19.50 14.93
CA GLY A 5 16.09 19.65 13.74
C GLY A 5 16.36 18.34 12.98
N ARG A 6 15.71 17.26 13.36
CA ARG A 6 15.85 15.96 12.69
C ARG A 6 14.88 15.85 11.51
N THR A 7 15.27 15.09 10.50
CA THR A 7 14.37 14.71 9.41
C THR A 7 13.53 13.50 9.84
N ALA A 8 12.32 13.39 9.28
CA ALA A 8 11.41 12.28 9.57
C ALA A 8 10.58 11.93 8.36
N HIS A 9 10.11 10.69 8.31
CA HIS A 9 9.08 10.25 7.38
C HIS A 9 8.15 9.27 8.10
N VAL A 10 6.99 9.04 7.52
CA VAL A 10 5.99 8.09 8.04
C VAL A 10 5.92 6.90 7.09
N SER A 11 5.99 5.69 7.62
CA SER A 11 5.67 4.47 6.88
C SER A 11 4.33 3.95 7.38
N THR A 12 3.39 3.70 6.48
CA THR A 12 2.07 3.23 6.87
C THR A 12 2.04 1.71 7.05
N GLN A 13 1.00 1.22 7.71
CA GLN A 13 0.64 -0.19 7.64
C GLN A 13 0.16 -0.52 6.22
N MET A 14 0.08 -1.80 5.88
CA MET A 14 -0.43 -2.25 4.58
C MET A 14 -1.80 -1.65 4.28
N CYS A 15 -1.96 -1.16 3.06
CA CYS A 15 -3.17 -0.55 2.56
C CYS A 15 -3.61 -1.25 1.27
N PHE A 16 -4.92 -1.33 1.07
CA PHE A 16 -5.52 -2.00 -0.11
C PHE A 16 -6.53 -1.12 -0.84
N SER A 17 -7.10 -0.11 -0.18
CA SER A 17 -8.14 0.74 -0.73
C SER A 17 -7.60 2.11 -1.13
N PRO A 18 -7.59 2.45 -2.43
CA PRO A 18 -7.18 3.78 -2.88
C PRO A 18 -8.01 4.91 -2.25
N GLU A 19 -9.30 4.71 -2.09
CA GLU A 19 -10.21 5.71 -1.50
C GLU A 19 -9.88 5.98 -0.03
N GLN A 20 -9.62 4.93 0.74
CA GLN A 20 -9.23 5.06 2.14
C GLN A 20 -7.87 5.76 2.28
N ILE A 21 -6.93 5.43 1.42
CA ILE A 21 -5.61 6.06 1.39
C ILE A 21 -5.76 7.57 1.12
N ARG A 22 -6.51 7.93 0.08
CA ARG A 22 -6.74 9.34 -0.28
C ARG A 22 -7.41 10.10 0.85
N GLY A 23 -8.49 9.54 1.40
CA GLY A 23 -9.25 10.17 2.48
C GLY A 23 -8.41 10.39 3.73
N TRP A 24 -7.68 9.36 4.14
CA TRP A 24 -6.80 9.44 5.31
C TRP A 24 -5.71 10.48 5.11
N LEU A 25 -4.97 10.42 4.01
CA LEU A 25 -3.87 11.35 3.76
C LEU A 25 -4.34 12.80 3.62
N ARG A 26 -5.46 13.05 2.93
CA ARG A 26 -6.01 14.39 2.83
C ARG A 26 -6.37 14.94 4.20
N GLY A 27 -6.97 14.11 5.06
CA GLY A 27 -7.27 14.48 6.44
C GLY A 27 -6.04 14.81 7.25
N GLU A 28 -5.01 13.96 7.19
CA GLU A 28 -3.77 14.16 7.92
C GLU A 28 -2.99 15.38 7.41
N ARG A 29 -2.95 15.60 6.11
CA ARG A 29 -2.32 16.79 5.53
C ARG A 29 -3.03 18.07 5.99
N SER A 30 -4.35 18.05 6.01
CA SER A 30 -5.15 19.18 6.52
C SER A 30 -4.95 19.42 8.01
N ALA A 31 -4.68 18.37 8.77
CA ALA A 31 -4.40 18.44 10.20
C ALA A 31 -2.95 18.83 10.54
N GLY A 32 -2.09 19.03 9.54
CA GLY A 32 -0.74 19.53 9.73
C GLY A 32 0.39 18.54 9.52
N LEU A 33 0.10 17.33 9.04
CA LEU A 33 1.15 16.37 8.68
C LEU A 33 1.91 16.87 7.44
N THR A 34 3.18 17.18 7.58
CA THR A 34 4.01 17.77 6.52
C THR A 34 5.13 16.85 6.05
N VAL A 35 5.41 15.76 6.78
CA VAL A 35 6.52 14.86 6.46
C VAL A 35 6.18 13.95 5.27
N PRO A 36 7.20 13.45 4.55
CA PRO A 36 6.99 12.47 3.49
C PRO A 36 6.34 11.19 4.04
N VAL A 37 5.49 10.57 3.23
CA VAL A 37 4.82 9.32 3.57
C VAL A 37 5.30 8.22 2.63
N HIS A 38 5.73 7.11 3.20
CA HIS A 38 5.99 5.87 2.49
C HIS A 38 4.77 4.96 2.66
N LEU A 39 4.10 4.69 1.55
CA LEU A 39 2.87 3.91 1.56
C LEU A 39 3.18 2.42 1.68
N GLY A 40 2.62 1.77 2.69
CA GLY A 40 2.74 0.33 2.88
C GLY A 40 1.86 -0.43 1.91
N VAL A 41 2.46 -1.35 1.16
CA VAL A 41 1.76 -2.17 0.15
C VAL A 41 2.31 -3.59 0.21
N PRO A 42 1.47 -4.63 0.13
CA PRO A 42 2.01 -5.98 -0.03
C PRO A 42 2.79 -6.09 -1.33
N GLY A 43 3.88 -6.84 -1.31
CA GLY A 43 4.57 -7.25 -2.53
C GLY A 43 3.76 -8.32 -3.27
N VAL A 44 4.41 -9.01 -4.19
CA VAL A 44 3.80 -10.15 -4.88
C VAL A 44 3.70 -11.31 -3.89
N ILE A 45 2.48 -11.69 -3.53
CA ILE A 45 2.22 -12.70 -2.50
C ILE A 45 1.02 -13.54 -2.89
N ASP A 46 1.06 -14.82 -2.52
CA ASP A 46 -0.07 -15.73 -2.66
C ASP A 46 -1.31 -15.16 -1.95
N LYS A 47 -2.44 -15.20 -2.63
CA LYS A 47 -3.72 -14.63 -2.16
C LYS A 47 -4.16 -15.21 -0.82
N THR A 48 -4.08 -16.52 -0.66
CA THR A 48 -4.48 -17.19 0.58
C THR A 48 -3.58 -16.79 1.74
N LYS A 49 -2.27 -16.73 1.49
CA LYS A 49 -1.29 -16.29 2.48
C LYS A 49 -1.51 -14.83 2.88
N LEU A 50 -1.81 -13.96 1.91
CA LEU A 50 -2.12 -12.55 2.18
C LEU A 50 -3.34 -12.42 3.09
N MET A 51 -4.43 -13.14 2.79
CA MET A 51 -5.65 -13.11 3.60
C MET A 51 -5.40 -13.60 5.02
N THR A 52 -4.68 -14.71 5.17
CA THR A 52 -4.35 -15.29 6.48
C THR A 52 -3.48 -14.34 7.31
N MET A 53 -2.41 -13.84 6.72
CA MET A 53 -1.48 -12.94 7.42
C MET A 53 -2.12 -11.59 7.72
N GLY A 54 -2.90 -11.06 6.79
CA GLY A 54 -3.59 -9.79 6.97
C GLY A 54 -4.58 -9.81 8.13
N MET A 55 -5.30 -10.91 8.31
CA MET A 55 -6.20 -11.08 9.46
C MET A 55 -5.44 -11.06 10.78
N ARG A 56 -4.28 -11.72 10.83
CA ARG A 56 -3.42 -11.72 12.02
C ARG A 56 -2.83 -10.36 12.35
N LEU A 57 -2.53 -9.56 11.33
CA LEU A 57 -1.91 -8.24 11.50
C LEU A 57 -2.92 -7.12 11.76
N GLY A 58 -4.20 -7.44 11.83
CA GLY A 58 -5.24 -6.45 12.13
C GLY A 58 -5.61 -5.53 10.98
N VAL A 59 -5.24 -5.88 9.76
CA VAL A 59 -5.63 -5.11 8.56
C VAL A 59 -6.96 -5.60 7.97
N GLY A 60 -7.78 -6.25 8.78
CA GLY A 60 -9.05 -6.85 8.37
C GLY A 60 -10.03 -5.87 7.75
N THR A 61 -10.05 -4.61 8.18
CA THR A 61 -10.92 -3.58 7.59
C THR A 61 -10.56 -3.33 6.14
N SER A 62 -9.28 -3.19 5.83
CA SER A 62 -8.81 -3.03 4.45
C SER A 62 -9.06 -4.27 3.59
N LEU A 63 -8.91 -5.46 4.17
CA LEU A 63 -9.21 -6.71 3.48
C LEU A 63 -10.71 -6.88 3.21
N ARG A 64 -11.57 -6.40 4.12
CA ARG A 64 -13.03 -6.40 3.90
C ARG A 64 -13.42 -5.56 2.69
N TYR A 65 -12.72 -4.48 2.44
CA TYR A 65 -12.94 -3.70 1.22
C TYR A 65 -12.77 -4.57 -0.02
N LEU A 66 -11.71 -5.37 -0.08
CA LEU A 66 -11.48 -6.28 -1.19
C LEU A 66 -12.58 -7.35 -1.32
N SER A 67 -13.04 -7.91 -0.21
CA SER A 67 -14.08 -8.94 -0.23
C SER A 67 -15.46 -8.40 -0.59
N LYS A 68 -15.76 -7.15 -0.26
CA LYS A 68 -17.03 -6.49 -0.64
C LYS A 68 -17.05 -6.02 -2.08
N ASN A 69 -15.89 -5.69 -2.64
CA ASN A 69 -15.75 -5.20 -4.01
C ASN A 69 -15.21 -6.30 -4.92
N ARG A 70 -16.07 -7.22 -5.34
CA ARG A 70 -15.67 -8.34 -6.20
C ARG A 70 -15.00 -7.91 -7.49
N LYS A 71 -15.45 -6.80 -8.08
CA LYS A 71 -14.81 -6.23 -9.28
C LYS A 71 -13.42 -5.70 -8.99
N ALA A 72 -13.25 -4.97 -7.87
CA ALA A 72 -11.95 -4.49 -7.41
C ALA A 72 -11.06 -5.66 -7.02
N LEU A 73 -11.61 -6.67 -6.34
CA LEU A 73 -10.90 -7.89 -5.99
C LEU A 73 -10.39 -8.62 -7.24
N GLY A 74 -11.24 -8.77 -8.26
CA GLY A 74 -10.86 -9.39 -9.53
C GLY A 74 -9.77 -8.62 -10.25
N LYS A 75 -9.76 -7.28 -10.18
CA LYS A 75 -8.70 -6.44 -10.75
C LYS A 75 -7.40 -6.50 -9.96
N LEU A 76 -7.47 -6.54 -8.62
CA LEU A 76 -6.31 -6.56 -7.75
C LEU A 76 -5.70 -7.95 -7.62
N MET A 77 -6.48 -8.99 -7.83
CA MET A 77 -6.11 -10.39 -7.65
C MET A 77 -6.50 -11.21 -8.87
N THR A 78 -6.04 -10.78 -10.04
CA THR A 78 -6.39 -11.41 -11.33
C THR A 78 -5.90 -12.85 -11.46
N GLN A 79 -4.98 -13.28 -10.58
CA GLN A 79 -4.40 -14.61 -10.58
C GLN A 79 -4.31 -15.15 -9.15
N ARG A 80 -3.44 -16.13 -8.93
CA ARG A 80 -3.17 -16.67 -7.59
C ARG A 80 -2.57 -15.65 -6.65
N ASN A 81 -1.79 -14.72 -7.19
CA ASN A 81 -1.02 -13.77 -6.42
C ASN A 81 -1.65 -12.38 -6.43
N PHE A 82 -1.51 -11.67 -5.34
CA PHE A 82 -1.74 -10.24 -5.29
C PHE A 82 -0.66 -9.53 -6.10
N ASP A 83 -1.06 -8.59 -6.95
CA ASP A 83 -0.14 -7.77 -7.74
C ASP A 83 -0.28 -6.32 -7.31
N PRO A 84 0.78 -5.70 -6.79
CA PRO A 84 0.73 -4.32 -6.32
C PRO A 84 0.53 -3.28 -7.43
N ASP A 85 0.77 -3.62 -8.68
CA ASP A 85 0.63 -2.71 -9.83
C ASP A 85 -0.75 -2.06 -9.89
N VAL A 86 -1.80 -2.81 -9.68
CA VAL A 86 -3.18 -2.32 -9.83
C VAL A 86 -3.46 -1.22 -8.80
N LEU A 87 -3.05 -1.43 -7.55
CA LEU A 87 -3.19 -0.43 -6.50
C LEU A 87 -2.35 0.81 -6.81
N LEU A 88 -1.10 0.63 -7.18
CA LEU A 88 -0.18 1.74 -7.45
C LEU A 88 -0.62 2.56 -8.65
N ARG A 89 -1.08 1.92 -9.71
CA ARG A 89 -1.61 2.62 -10.90
C ARG A 89 -2.85 3.44 -10.57
N SER A 90 -3.72 2.95 -9.69
CA SER A 90 -4.91 3.70 -9.27
C SER A 90 -4.58 4.94 -8.44
N LEU A 91 -3.39 5.00 -7.85
CA LEU A 91 -2.91 6.13 -7.05
C LEU A 91 -1.91 7.01 -7.79
N ALA A 92 -1.49 6.63 -9.00
CA ALA A 92 -0.37 7.28 -9.68
C ALA A 92 -0.52 8.80 -9.83
N ASP A 93 -1.72 9.26 -10.15
CA ASP A 93 -1.99 10.69 -10.34
C ASP A 93 -2.01 11.48 -9.02
N ASP A 94 -2.15 10.79 -7.90
CA ASP A 94 -2.29 11.42 -6.59
C ASP A 94 -1.01 11.34 -5.74
N LEU A 95 0.01 10.62 -6.18
CA LEU A 95 1.21 10.38 -5.38
C LEU A 95 1.90 11.68 -4.95
N GLU A 96 2.11 12.58 -5.88
CA GLU A 96 2.74 13.86 -5.63
C GLU A 96 1.87 14.75 -4.76
N THR A 97 0.60 14.90 -5.11
CA THR A 97 -0.36 15.75 -4.39
C THR A 97 -0.54 15.32 -2.94
N LEU A 98 -0.53 14.00 -2.68
CA LEU A 98 -0.68 13.44 -1.35
C LEU A 98 0.63 13.38 -0.55
N GLY A 99 1.76 13.68 -1.20
CA GLY A 99 3.07 13.61 -0.57
C GLY A 99 3.53 12.19 -0.29
N ILE A 100 3.12 11.24 -1.13
CA ILE A 100 3.62 9.86 -1.10
C ILE A 100 4.96 9.85 -1.81
N ASP A 101 6.03 9.75 -1.04
CA ASP A 101 7.40 9.87 -1.50
C ASP A 101 8.04 8.53 -1.83
N GLY A 102 7.47 7.45 -1.36
CA GLY A 102 7.99 6.10 -1.58
C GLY A 102 6.97 5.03 -1.25
N ILE A 103 7.31 3.81 -1.63
CA ILE A 103 6.51 2.62 -1.36
C ILE A 103 7.29 1.70 -0.45
N HIS A 104 6.66 1.29 0.65
CA HIS A 104 7.20 0.29 1.56
C HIS A 104 6.56 -1.06 1.26
N LEU A 105 7.35 -2.00 0.71
CA LEU A 105 6.84 -3.31 0.31
C LEU A 105 6.96 -4.31 1.45
N TYR A 106 5.83 -4.89 1.83
CA TYR A 106 5.77 -6.00 2.78
C TYR A 106 5.87 -7.32 2.01
N THR A 107 7.00 -7.98 2.07
CA THR A 107 7.31 -9.13 1.20
C THR A 107 6.82 -10.47 1.72
N PHE A 108 6.60 -10.61 3.02
CA PHE A 108 6.19 -11.88 3.67
C PHE A 108 7.08 -13.07 3.26
N ASN A 109 8.41 -12.85 3.21
CA ASN A 109 9.40 -13.83 2.73
C ASN A 109 9.28 -14.20 1.25
N GLN A 110 8.47 -13.50 0.46
CA GLN A 110 8.41 -13.66 -1.00
C GLN A 110 9.31 -12.61 -1.68
N VAL A 111 10.55 -12.52 -1.21
CA VAL A 111 11.49 -11.47 -1.64
C VAL A 111 11.80 -11.59 -3.12
N ASP A 112 12.06 -12.80 -3.61
CA ASP A 112 12.43 -13.02 -5.02
C ASP A 112 11.30 -12.59 -5.98
N ALA A 113 10.07 -12.99 -5.68
CA ALA A 113 8.91 -12.62 -6.50
C ALA A 113 8.68 -11.10 -6.49
N THR A 114 8.85 -10.46 -5.33
CA THR A 114 8.71 -9.01 -5.18
C THR A 114 9.83 -8.28 -5.92
N GLU A 115 11.06 -8.78 -5.88
CA GLU A 115 12.18 -8.18 -6.57
C GLU A 115 12.03 -8.27 -8.09
N ILE A 116 11.61 -9.41 -8.61
CA ILE A 116 11.30 -9.58 -10.04
C ILE A 116 10.23 -8.56 -10.48
N TRP A 117 9.19 -8.41 -9.69
CA TRP A 117 8.14 -7.41 -9.94
C TRP A 117 8.73 -5.99 -9.94
N ARG A 118 9.56 -5.65 -8.94
CA ARG A 118 10.18 -4.33 -8.81
C ARG A 118 11.02 -3.99 -10.04
N GLU A 119 11.89 -4.90 -10.45
CA GLU A 119 12.75 -4.71 -11.61
C GLU A 119 11.94 -4.47 -12.88
N ARG A 120 10.90 -5.27 -13.08
CA ARG A 120 10.03 -5.16 -14.25
C ARG A 120 9.24 -3.84 -14.27
N THR A 121 8.80 -3.38 -13.11
CA THR A 121 7.92 -2.20 -12.98
C THR A 121 8.70 -0.90 -13.00
N LEU A 122 9.89 -0.87 -12.40
CA LEU A 122 10.70 0.33 -12.24
C LEU A 122 11.83 0.46 -13.28
N ALA A 123 11.97 -0.52 -14.14
CA ALA A 123 13.00 -0.51 -15.18
C ALA A 123 12.73 0.52 -16.28
#